data_3e122dd48a9e7adbd58f64a82df801e8
#
_entry.id   3e122dd48a9e7adbd58f64a82df801e8
#
_cell.length_a   1.000
_cell.length_b   1.000
_cell.length_c   1.000
_cell.angle_alpha   90.00
_cell.angle_beta   90.00
_cell.angle_gamma   90.00
#
_symmetry.space_group_name_H-M   'P 1'
#
loop_
_entity.id
_entity.type
_entity.pdbx_description
1 polymer ?
#
loop_
_entity_poly.entity_id
_entity_poly.type
_entity_poly.pdbx_seq_one_letter_code
_entity_poly.pdbx_strand_id
1 'polypeptide(L)'
;MAKEIVKRIKLQIPAGKATPAPPVGTVLGPAGINLQDFCSKFNDASRDKMGDVLPCVITIYDDRSFDFVLKTPPAPFLIKKAAKIQKGSTKGANEVVATLTVDQLKEIAETKLPDLNCYTLEAAMNIVEGTARNMGVAIEGLNDKELAEQGKEAALEEAEAAKREAELEAAE
;
A
#
# COMPACT_ATOMS: atom_id res chain seq x y z
N MET A 1 -28.35 7.93 23.91
CA MET A 1 -27.92 9.13 23.18
C MET A 1 -26.90 8.69 22.14
N ALA A 2 -26.93 9.27 20.95
CA ALA A 2 -25.90 8.95 19.93
C ALA A 2 -24.57 9.56 20.37
N LYS A 3 -23.49 8.74 20.38
CA LYS A 3 -22.14 9.22 20.68
C LYS A 3 -21.64 10.08 19.52
N GLU A 4 -21.04 11.21 19.81
CA GLU A 4 -20.45 12.07 18.79
C GLU A 4 -19.06 11.58 18.41
N ILE A 5 -18.76 11.59 17.11
CA ILE A 5 -17.46 11.18 16.60
C ILE A 5 -16.51 12.37 16.71
N VAL A 6 -15.51 12.25 17.57
CA VAL A 6 -14.49 13.29 17.74
C VAL A 6 -13.42 13.20 16.65
N LYS A 7 -12.96 11.98 16.33
CA LYS A 7 -11.87 11.79 15.38
C LYS A 7 -11.93 10.41 14.71
N ARG A 8 -11.54 10.37 13.44
CA ARG A 8 -11.26 9.12 12.71
C ARG A 8 -9.79 9.06 12.34
N ILE A 9 -9.14 7.97 12.71
CA ILE A 9 -7.70 7.75 12.50
C ILE A 9 -7.52 6.48 11.68
N LYS A 10 -6.62 6.52 10.71
CA LYS A 10 -6.24 5.35 9.91
C LYS A 10 -4.81 4.98 10.24
N LEU A 11 -4.57 3.72 10.60
CA LEU A 11 -3.25 3.17 10.89
C LEU A 11 -3.04 1.89 10.12
N GLN A 12 -1.77 1.59 9.83
CA GLN A 12 -1.36 0.30 9.27
C GLN A 12 -0.52 -0.41 10.34
N ILE A 13 -1.01 -1.57 10.79
CA ILE A 13 -0.41 -2.29 11.91
C ILE A 13 -0.21 -3.74 11.46
N PRO A 14 0.96 -4.35 11.75
CA PRO A 14 1.17 -5.78 11.52
C PRO A 14 0.18 -6.61 12.33
N ALA A 15 -0.46 -7.58 11.70
CA ALA A 15 -1.44 -8.45 12.35
C ALA A 15 -0.82 -9.22 13.53
N GLY A 16 -1.53 -9.27 14.65
CA GLY A 16 -1.11 -9.94 15.87
C GLY A 16 0.10 -9.32 16.59
N LYS A 17 0.59 -8.16 16.14
CA LYS A 17 1.77 -7.48 16.72
C LYS A 17 1.52 -6.03 17.12
N ALA A 18 0.28 -5.66 17.40
CA ALA A 18 -0.01 -4.33 17.93
C ALA A 18 0.56 -4.18 19.33
N THR A 19 1.34 -3.12 19.54
CA THR A 19 1.94 -2.74 20.81
C THR A 19 1.66 -1.26 21.09
N PRO A 20 1.64 -0.83 22.38
CA PRO A 20 1.49 0.59 22.74
C PRO A 20 2.66 1.49 22.28
N ALA A 21 3.73 0.89 21.76
CA ALA A 21 4.88 1.59 21.20
C ALA A 21 4.53 2.30 19.86
N PRO A 22 5.37 3.19 19.34
CA PRO A 22 5.19 3.75 17.99
C PRO A 22 5.01 2.62 16.94
N PRO A 23 4.08 2.78 15.95
CA PRO A 23 3.31 4.00 15.63
C PRO A 23 1.99 4.17 16.40
N VAL A 24 1.51 3.15 17.11
CA VAL A 24 0.19 3.15 17.76
C VAL A 24 0.13 4.21 18.87
N GLY A 25 1.10 4.22 19.76
CA GLY A 25 1.14 5.13 20.92
C GLY A 25 1.23 6.60 20.53
N THR A 26 2.01 6.95 19.50
CA THR A 26 2.16 8.34 19.06
C THR A 26 0.89 8.92 18.45
N VAL A 27 0.08 8.09 17.81
CA VAL A 27 -1.12 8.54 17.07
C VAL A 27 -2.37 8.47 17.96
N LEU A 28 -2.50 7.44 18.78
CA LEU A 28 -3.67 7.22 19.63
C LEU A 28 -3.53 7.80 21.05
N GLY A 29 -2.30 8.00 21.54
CA GLY A 29 -2.03 8.62 22.85
C GLY A 29 -2.68 9.99 23.02
N PRO A 30 -2.50 10.94 22.09
CA PRO A 30 -3.13 12.25 22.17
C PRO A 30 -4.66 12.22 22.13
N ALA A 31 -5.25 11.13 21.64
CA ALA A 31 -6.69 10.93 21.58
C ALA A 31 -7.29 10.43 22.92
N GLY A 32 -6.44 10.09 23.90
CA GLY A 32 -6.85 9.75 25.26
C GLY A 32 -7.56 8.40 25.40
N ILE A 33 -7.41 7.49 24.45
CA ILE A 33 -7.99 6.14 24.51
C ILE A 33 -7.05 5.16 25.24
N ASN A 34 -7.62 4.06 25.73
CA ASN A 34 -6.84 3.00 26.37
C ASN A 34 -6.08 2.20 25.30
N LEU A 35 -4.75 2.42 25.22
CA LEU A 35 -3.88 1.77 24.23
C LEU A 35 -3.77 0.26 24.43
N GLN A 36 -3.79 -0.22 25.69
CA GLN A 36 -3.67 -1.64 25.97
C GLN A 36 -4.91 -2.40 25.53
N ASP A 37 -6.09 -1.84 25.79
CA ASP A 37 -7.38 -2.40 25.38
C ASP A 37 -7.50 -2.45 23.85
N PHE A 38 -7.05 -1.38 23.17
CA PHE A 38 -6.99 -1.37 21.71
C PHE A 38 -6.05 -2.46 21.15
N CYS A 39 -4.82 -2.56 21.68
CA CYS A 39 -3.87 -3.55 21.21
C CYS A 39 -4.36 -4.99 21.42
N SER A 40 -4.99 -5.27 22.57
CA SER A 40 -5.55 -6.58 22.86
C SER A 40 -6.65 -6.94 21.88
N LYS A 41 -7.65 -6.07 21.72
CA LYS A 41 -8.77 -6.27 20.78
C LYS A 41 -8.32 -6.39 19.33
N PHE A 42 -7.35 -5.56 18.91
CA PHE A 42 -6.78 -5.63 17.56
C PHE A 42 -6.04 -6.94 17.33
N ASN A 43 -5.20 -7.37 18.27
CA ASN A 43 -4.44 -8.61 18.15
C ASN A 43 -5.38 -9.82 18.11
N ASP A 44 -6.44 -9.83 18.91
CA ASP A 44 -7.45 -10.89 18.89
C ASP A 44 -8.20 -10.94 17.55
N ALA A 45 -8.60 -9.78 17.02
CA ALA A 45 -9.32 -9.68 15.75
C ALA A 45 -8.44 -9.96 14.51
N SER A 46 -7.12 -9.90 14.65
CA SER A 46 -6.17 -10.07 13.53
C SER A 46 -5.40 -11.40 13.57
N ARG A 47 -5.73 -12.33 14.49
CA ARG A 47 -5.05 -13.63 14.63
C ARG A 47 -5.05 -14.46 13.36
N ASP A 48 -6.14 -14.44 12.59
CA ASP A 48 -6.29 -15.24 11.38
C ASP A 48 -5.41 -14.73 10.21
N LYS A 49 -4.87 -13.50 10.32
CA LYS A 49 -4.12 -12.83 9.25
C LYS A 49 -2.67 -12.54 9.66
N MET A 50 -2.09 -13.38 10.52
CA MET A 50 -0.72 -13.20 10.97
C MET A 50 0.28 -13.16 9.81
N GLY A 51 1.16 -12.18 9.83
CA GLY A 51 2.16 -11.96 8.78
C GLY A 51 1.79 -10.88 7.77
N ASP A 52 0.54 -10.45 7.73
CA ASP A 52 0.09 -9.36 6.89
C ASP A 52 0.06 -8.03 7.65
N VAL A 53 0.16 -6.94 6.91
CA VAL A 53 -0.07 -5.59 7.45
C VAL A 53 -1.52 -5.23 7.20
N LEU A 54 -2.25 -4.91 8.26
CA LEU A 54 -3.68 -4.60 8.18
C LEU A 54 -3.92 -3.10 8.37
N PRO A 55 -4.60 -2.43 7.42
CA PRO A 55 -5.13 -1.11 7.65
C PRO A 55 -6.29 -1.19 8.64
N CYS A 56 -6.26 -0.35 9.67
CA CYS A 56 -7.29 -0.22 10.67
C CYS A 56 -7.83 1.21 10.66
N VAL A 57 -9.14 1.35 10.55
CA VAL A 57 -9.83 2.64 10.70
C VAL A 57 -10.43 2.68 12.09
N ILE A 58 -9.93 3.59 12.92
CA ILE A 58 -10.33 3.75 14.32
C ILE A 58 -11.21 4.98 14.42
N THR A 59 -12.41 4.82 14.94
CA THR A 59 -13.34 5.90 15.23
C THR A 59 -13.34 6.16 16.74
N ILE A 60 -13.10 7.38 17.14
CA ILE A 60 -12.99 7.80 18.54
C ILE A 60 -14.17 8.70 18.86
N TYR A 61 -14.83 8.41 19.98
CA TYR A 61 -15.98 9.13 20.44
C TYR A 61 -15.64 10.11 21.57
N ASP A 62 -16.55 11.00 21.90
CA ASP A 62 -16.43 12.03 22.96
C ASP A 62 -16.22 11.43 24.37
N ASP A 63 -16.79 10.25 24.60
CA ASP A 63 -16.64 9.48 25.86
C ASP A 63 -15.29 8.70 25.94
N ARG A 64 -14.34 8.94 25.02
CA ARG A 64 -13.06 8.20 24.88
C ARG A 64 -13.21 6.71 24.54
N SER A 65 -14.43 6.26 24.23
CA SER A 65 -14.60 4.95 23.66
C SER A 65 -14.15 4.95 22.20
N PHE A 66 -13.84 3.78 21.67
CA PHE A 66 -13.39 3.63 20.28
C PHE A 66 -14.02 2.41 19.65
N ASP A 67 -14.29 2.52 18.35
CA ASP A 67 -14.58 1.40 17.46
C ASP A 67 -13.50 1.32 16.40
N PHE A 68 -13.23 0.12 15.91
CA PHE A 68 -12.28 -0.04 14.81
C PHE A 68 -12.80 -1.04 13.78
N VAL A 69 -12.43 -0.78 12.53
CA VAL A 69 -12.73 -1.63 11.38
C VAL A 69 -11.41 -2.04 10.74
N LEU A 70 -11.20 -3.35 10.64
CA LEU A 70 -10.06 -3.92 9.92
C LEU A 70 -10.40 -3.98 8.43
N LYS A 71 -9.44 -3.56 7.61
CA LYS A 71 -9.52 -3.65 6.15
C LYS A 71 -8.60 -4.75 5.63
N THR A 72 -8.75 -5.07 4.35
CA THR A 72 -7.84 -6.00 3.67
C THR A 72 -6.45 -5.40 3.55
N PRO A 73 -5.39 -6.23 3.45
CA PRO A 73 -4.03 -5.73 3.33
C PRO A 73 -3.87 -4.71 2.19
N PRO A 74 -2.97 -3.71 2.31
CA PRO A 74 -2.76 -2.72 1.25
C PRO A 74 -2.35 -3.37 -0.06
N ALA A 75 -2.86 -2.87 -1.20
CA ALA A 75 -2.50 -3.39 -2.52
C ALA A 75 -0.97 -3.42 -2.75
N PRO A 76 -0.18 -2.38 -2.40
CA PRO A 76 1.27 -2.44 -2.53
C PRO A 76 1.93 -3.56 -1.71
N PHE A 77 1.37 -3.91 -0.57
CA PHE A 77 1.87 -5.01 0.24
C PHE A 77 1.62 -6.36 -0.43
N LEU A 78 0.41 -6.58 -0.92
CA LEU A 78 0.04 -7.81 -1.64
C LEU A 78 0.85 -7.98 -2.93
N ILE A 79 1.05 -6.90 -3.70
CA ILE A 79 1.88 -6.88 -4.90
C ILE A 79 3.33 -7.27 -4.57
N LYS A 80 3.93 -6.67 -3.55
CA LYS A 80 5.30 -7.01 -3.11
C LYS A 80 5.41 -8.46 -2.66
N LYS A 81 4.42 -8.96 -1.95
CA LYS A 81 4.36 -10.35 -1.47
C LYS A 81 4.27 -11.33 -2.66
N ALA A 82 3.41 -11.05 -3.64
CA ALA A 82 3.26 -11.88 -4.83
C ALA A 82 4.50 -11.84 -5.75
N ALA A 83 5.05 -10.64 -5.98
CA ALA A 83 6.27 -10.45 -6.77
C ALA A 83 7.56 -10.85 -6.05
N LYS A 84 7.50 -11.21 -4.75
CA LYS A 84 8.65 -11.56 -3.89
C LYS A 84 9.73 -10.48 -3.82
N ILE A 85 9.33 -9.21 -3.87
CA ILE A 85 10.22 -8.05 -3.76
C ILE A 85 10.04 -7.34 -2.42
N GLN A 86 11.12 -6.76 -1.91
CA GLN A 86 11.06 -6.00 -0.66
C GLN A 86 10.63 -4.54 -0.89
N LYS A 87 11.03 -3.96 -2.03
CA LYS A 87 10.79 -2.57 -2.37
C LYS A 87 10.37 -2.46 -3.84
N GLY A 88 9.46 -1.54 -4.14
CA GLY A 88 9.13 -1.17 -5.52
C GLY A 88 10.19 -0.25 -6.13
N SER A 89 10.01 0.10 -7.40
CA SER A 89 10.88 1.03 -8.12
C SER A 89 10.96 2.40 -7.42
N THR A 90 12.11 3.02 -7.48
CA THR A 90 12.33 4.41 -7.06
C THR A 90 11.92 5.41 -8.13
N LYS A 91 11.91 4.97 -9.39
CA LYS A 91 11.53 5.77 -10.59
C LYS A 91 10.08 5.55 -11.04
N GLY A 92 9.28 4.85 -10.22
CA GLY A 92 7.89 4.54 -10.53
C GLY A 92 7.74 3.62 -11.74
N ALA A 93 6.87 4.00 -12.69
CA ALA A 93 6.60 3.23 -13.90
C ALA A 93 7.76 3.20 -14.91
N ASN A 94 8.76 4.06 -14.74
CA ASN A 94 9.89 4.16 -15.68
C ASN A 94 10.95 3.07 -15.47
N GLU A 95 10.83 2.25 -14.43
CA GLU A 95 11.77 1.18 -14.14
C GLU A 95 11.00 -0.08 -13.70
N VAL A 96 11.14 -1.15 -14.46
CA VAL A 96 10.53 -2.44 -14.13
C VAL A 96 11.45 -3.21 -13.18
N VAL A 97 10.96 -3.47 -11.96
CA VAL A 97 11.69 -4.20 -10.92
C VAL A 97 11.22 -5.65 -10.77
N ALA A 98 10.01 -5.94 -11.19
CA ALA A 98 9.44 -7.30 -11.14
C ALA A 98 8.29 -7.45 -12.14
N THR A 99 7.92 -8.70 -12.40
CA THR A 99 6.78 -9.06 -13.23
C THR A 99 5.84 -9.98 -12.47
N LEU A 100 4.53 -9.74 -12.57
CA LEU A 100 3.46 -10.58 -12.05
C LEU A 100 2.75 -11.30 -13.19
N THR A 101 2.23 -12.49 -12.91
CA THR A 101 1.30 -13.17 -13.80
C THR A 101 -0.12 -12.63 -13.65
N VAL A 102 -0.95 -12.81 -14.68
CA VAL A 102 -2.38 -12.42 -14.64
C VAL A 102 -3.13 -13.14 -13.52
N ASP A 103 -2.78 -14.40 -13.24
CA ASP A 103 -3.42 -15.18 -12.16
C ASP A 103 -3.09 -14.58 -10.78
N GLN A 104 -1.86 -14.17 -10.53
CA GLN A 104 -1.48 -13.49 -9.29
C GLN A 104 -2.19 -12.13 -9.15
N LEU A 105 -2.33 -11.38 -10.23
CA LEU A 105 -3.10 -10.14 -10.25
C LEU A 105 -4.56 -10.39 -9.86
N LYS A 106 -5.16 -11.46 -10.40
CA LYS A 106 -6.53 -11.87 -10.10
C LYS A 106 -6.73 -12.23 -8.63
N GLU A 107 -5.84 -13.02 -8.03
CA GLU A 107 -5.87 -13.35 -6.60
C GLU A 107 -5.81 -12.10 -5.71
N ILE A 108 -4.95 -11.14 -6.05
CA ILE A 108 -4.84 -9.87 -5.33
C ILE A 108 -6.15 -9.07 -5.46
N ALA A 109 -6.72 -9.02 -6.67
CA ALA A 109 -7.97 -8.31 -6.94
C ALA A 109 -9.16 -8.92 -6.17
N GLU A 110 -9.27 -10.25 -6.13
CA GLU A 110 -10.29 -10.98 -5.36
C GLU A 110 -10.16 -10.68 -3.85
N THR A 111 -8.96 -10.73 -3.31
CA THR A 111 -8.69 -10.42 -1.90
C THR A 111 -9.08 -8.98 -1.55
N LYS A 112 -8.91 -8.07 -2.50
CA LYS A 112 -9.13 -6.64 -2.31
C LYS A 112 -10.55 -6.17 -2.64
N LEU A 113 -11.30 -6.97 -3.40
CA LEU A 113 -12.65 -6.63 -3.88
C LEU A 113 -13.59 -6.05 -2.81
N PRO A 114 -13.65 -6.58 -1.56
CA PRO A 114 -14.55 -6.05 -0.53
C PRO A 114 -14.27 -4.59 -0.13
N ASP A 115 -13.04 -4.12 -0.32
CA ASP A 115 -12.59 -2.77 0.06
C ASP A 115 -12.58 -1.80 -1.13
N LEU A 116 -12.70 -2.30 -2.35
CA LEU A 116 -12.67 -1.51 -3.58
C LEU A 116 -14.08 -1.02 -3.94
N ASN A 117 -14.14 0.15 -4.57
CA ASN A 117 -15.38 0.69 -5.13
C ASN A 117 -15.57 0.21 -6.58
N CYS A 118 -15.69 -1.10 -6.76
CA CYS A 118 -15.94 -1.72 -8.06
C CYS A 118 -16.90 -2.90 -7.90
N TYR A 119 -17.65 -3.20 -8.98
CA TYR A 119 -18.66 -4.26 -8.98
C TYR A 119 -18.19 -5.52 -9.69
N THR A 120 -17.14 -5.42 -10.52
CA THR A 120 -16.61 -6.54 -11.31
C THR A 120 -15.16 -6.83 -10.94
N LEU A 121 -14.77 -8.09 -11.09
CA LEU A 121 -13.39 -8.51 -10.86
C LEU A 121 -12.43 -7.83 -11.85
N GLU A 122 -12.85 -7.64 -13.11
CA GLU A 122 -12.06 -6.96 -14.13
C GLU A 122 -11.74 -5.51 -13.73
N ALA A 123 -12.73 -4.78 -13.21
CA ALA A 123 -12.50 -3.43 -12.70
C ALA A 123 -11.54 -3.42 -11.51
N ALA A 124 -11.63 -4.43 -10.61
CA ALA A 124 -10.69 -4.59 -9.52
C ALA A 124 -9.27 -4.87 -10.01
N MET A 125 -9.12 -5.73 -11.02
CA MET A 125 -7.82 -6.02 -11.65
C MET A 125 -7.20 -4.75 -12.24
N ASN A 126 -7.97 -3.92 -12.95
CA ASN A 126 -7.49 -2.66 -13.52
C ASN A 126 -7.01 -1.67 -12.44
N ILE A 127 -7.71 -1.62 -11.29
CA ILE A 127 -7.29 -0.77 -10.15
C ILE A 127 -5.96 -1.27 -9.56
N VAL A 128 -5.82 -2.57 -9.39
CA VAL A 128 -4.59 -3.18 -8.86
C VAL A 128 -3.45 -3.05 -9.85
N GLU A 129 -3.72 -3.23 -11.16
CA GLU A 129 -2.75 -3.02 -12.24
C GLU A 129 -2.17 -1.62 -12.23
N GLY A 130 -3.01 -0.57 -12.15
CA GLY A 130 -2.54 0.81 -12.05
C GLY A 130 -1.64 1.04 -10.83
N THR A 131 -1.90 0.36 -9.72
CA THR A 131 -1.04 0.40 -8.54
C THR A 131 0.29 -0.31 -8.78
N ALA A 132 0.27 -1.50 -9.41
CA ALA A 132 1.46 -2.26 -9.78
C ALA A 132 2.35 -1.48 -10.74
N ARG A 133 1.78 -0.85 -11.76
CA ARG A 133 2.47 0.00 -12.73
C ARG A 133 3.24 1.12 -12.06
N ASN A 134 2.61 1.85 -11.14
CA ASN A 134 3.27 2.91 -10.38
C ASN A 134 4.39 2.42 -9.45
N MET A 135 4.37 1.15 -9.09
CA MET A 135 5.43 0.49 -8.30
C MET A 135 6.57 -0.06 -9.16
N GLY A 136 6.48 0.05 -10.49
CA GLY A 136 7.43 -0.55 -11.42
C GLY A 136 7.27 -2.08 -11.51
N VAL A 137 6.07 -2.59 -11.27
CA VAL A 137 5.75 -4.01 -11.42
C VAL A 137 4.94 -4.21 -12.69
N ALA A 138 5.52 -4.90 -13.65
CA ALA A 138 4.86 -5.25 -14.90
C ALA A 138 3.90 -6.43 -14.70
N ILE A 139 2.92 -6.55 -15.59
CA ILE A 139 2.00 -7.69 -15.62
C ILE A 139 2.17 -8.37 -16.98
N GLU A 140 2.49 -9.64 -16.94
CA GLU A 140 2.78 -10.45 -18.12
C GLU A 140 1.58 -10.46 -19.09
N GLY A 141 1.83 -10.04 -20.32
CA GLY A 141 0.81 -9.99 -21.37
C GLY A 141 -0.17 -8.82 -21.31
N LEU A 142 -0.11 -7.94 -20.30
CA LEU A 142 -0.98 -6.77 -20.18
C LEU A 142 -0.22 -5.45 -20.43
N ASN A 143 0.82 -5.19 -19.64
CA ASN A 143 1.54 -3.91 -19.69
C ASN A 143 3.08 -4.04 -19.71
N ASP A 144 3.58 -5.26 -19.82
CA ASP A 144 5.01 -5.57 -19.82
C ASP A 144 5.77 -4.84 -20.94
N LYS A 145 5.19 -4.77 -22.13
CA LYS A 145 5.78 -4.09 -23.31
C LYS A 145 5.79 -2.59 -23.14
N GLU A 146 4.67 -2.00 -22.74
CA GLU A 146 4.55 -0.54 -22.53
C GLU A 146 5.51 -0.04 -21.45
N LEU A 147 5.62 -0.75 -20.33
CA LEU A 147 6.54 -0.40 -19.26
C LEU A 147 8.01 -0.56 -19.67
N ALA A 148 8.32 -1.58 -20.49
CA ALA A 148 9.66 -1.76 -21.01
C ALA A 148 10.07 -0.66 -22.02
N GLU A 149 9.13 -0.14 -22.79
CA GLU A 149 9.36 0.98 -23.70
C GLU A 149 9.52 2.30 -22.94
N GLN A 150 8.63 2.59 -22.00
CA GLN A 150 8.72 3.78 -21.13
C GLN A 150 10.03 3.82 -20.34
N GLY A 151 10.48 2.67 -19.83
CA GLY A 151 11.76 2.56 -19.13
C GLY A 151 12.96 2.87 -20.03
N LYS A 152 12.91 2.49 -21.31
CA LYS A 152 13.96 2.80 -22.28
C LYS A 152 13.98 4.28 -22.66
N GLU A 153 12.81 4.89 -22.88
CA GLU A 153 12.70 6.32 -23.17
C GLU A 153 13.20 7.18 -22.02
N ALA A 154 12.79 6.85 -20.79
CA ALA A 154 13.25 7.56 -19.59
C ALA A 154 14.77 7.44 -19.37
N ALA A 155 15.35 6.27 -19.64
CA ALA A 155 16.78 6.07 -19.57
C ALA A 155 17.56 6.85 -20.63
N LEU A 156 16.99 7.02 -21.82
CA LEU A 156 17.57 7.84 -22.90
C LEU A 156 17.52 9.33 -22.54
N GLU A 157 16.41 9.81 -22.03
CA GLU A 157 16.27 11.21 -21.58
C GLU A 157 17.24 11.57 -20.44
N GLU A 158 17.38 10.64 -19.45
CA GLU A 158 18.37 10.85 -18.37
C GLU A 158 19.81 10.87 -18.90
N ALA A 159 20.13 10.00 -19.85
CA ALA A 159 21.46 9.96 -20.46
C ALA A 159 21.77 11.23 -21.29
N GLU A 160 20.77 11.78 -21.96
CA GLU A 160 20.89 13.04 -22.68
C GLU A 160 20.99 14.25 -21.75
N ALA A 161 20.20 14.26 -20.66
CA ALA A 161 20.28 15.30 -19.63
C ALA A 161 21.65 15.32 -18.96
N ALA A 162 22.17 14.15 -18.57
CA ALA A 162 23.51 14.04 -17.99
C ALA A 162 24.62 14.49 -18.95
N LYS A 163 24.48 14.23 -20.25
CA LYS A 163 25.44 14.75 -21.27
C LYS A 163 25.40 16.26 -21.39
N ARG A 164 24.22 16.88 -21.37
CA ARG A 164 24.05 18.33 -21.42
C ARG A 164 24.63 19.01 -20.18
N GLU A 165 24.45 18.41 -19.00
CA GLU A 165 25.07 18.93 -17.77
C GLU A 165 26.61 18.86 -17.83
N ALA A 166 27.14 17.72 -18.28
CA ALA A 166 28.59 17.55 -18.44
C ALA A 166 29.20 18.49 -19.50
N GLU A 167 28.47 18.81 -20.58
CA GLU A 167 28.89 19.80 -21.58
C GLU A 167 28.88 21.23 -21.03
N LEU A 168 27.90 21.54 -20.17
CA LEU A 168 27.85 22.86 -19.50
C LEU A 168 28.98 23.06 -18.48
N GLU A 169 29.27 22.01 -17.67
CA GLU A 169 30.41 22.06 -16.73
C GLU A 169 31.77 22.12 -17.44
N ALA A 170 31.90 21.55 -18.63
CA ALA A 170 33.15 21.63 -19.41
C ALA A 170 33.34 22.96 -20.15
N ALA A 171 32.32 23.82 -20.22
CA ALA A 171 32.35 25.12 -20.90
C ALA A 171 32.58 26.31 -19.95
N GLU A 172 32.60 26.05 -18.62
CA GLU A 172 33.01 27.04 -17.59
C GLU A 172 34.50 26.90 -17.25
#